data_59ccbbed18e7569a7e4b9efe14b114f7
#
_entry.id   59ccbbed18e7569a7e4b9efe14b114f7
#
_cell.length_a   1.000
_cell.length_b   1.000
_cell.length_c   1.000
_cell.angle_alpha   90.00
_cell.angle_beta   90.00
_cell.angle_gamma   90.00
#
_symmetry.space_group_name_H-M   'P 1'
#
loop_
_entity.id
_entity.type
_entity.pdbx_description
1 polymer ?
#
loop_
_entity_poly.entity_id
_entity_poly.type
_entity_poly.pdbx_seq_one_letter_code
_entity_poly.pdbx_strand_id
1 'polypeptide(L)'
;MKIALLSALNAERKKRAAAVLVTDLDSGEQRLVRASQIKTDALAAKLREQLSLGKSGTVEEGGKHYFLSVQAPPVRILVTGAVHISQALAPMAKLVDFEVAIVDPRTAFASPVRFPGVNLHAVWPDAYLAEHPLDRYTALVALTHDPKIDDVALAAALKAECFYIGALGSKRTHAKRLERLMQAGFSEAELARISAPIGLDIGAATPAEIALATLAQLTAALRKTAASSKGGAGKDAPAPEPVAPASKVASSQ
;
A
#
# COMPACT_ATOMS: atom_id res chain seq x y z
N MET A 1 -18.75 20.02 -16.14
CA MET A 1 -18.93 18.54 -16.11
C MET A 1 -20.41 18.20 -16.18
N LYS A 2 -20.82 17.28 -17.04
CA LYS A 2 -22.22 16.82 -17.15
C LYS A 2 -22.62 16.05 -15.88
N ILE A 3 -23.87 16.19 -15.43
CA ILE A 3 -24.39 15.52 -14.21
C ILE A 3 -24.21 13.99 -14.29
N ALA A 4 -24.41 13.40 -15.47
CA ALA A 4 -24.21 11.95 -15.68
C ALA A 4 -22.77 11.50 -15.40
N LEU A 5 -21.76 12.29 -15.77
CA LEU A 5 -20.35 12.00 -15.49
C LEU A 5 -20.05 12.11 -14.00
N LEU A 6 -20.63 13.09 -13.31
CA LEU A 6 -20.49 13.24 -11.86
C LEU A 6 -21.11 12.05 -11.12
N SER A 7 -22.30 11.62 -11.53
CA SER A 7 -22.96 10.43 -10.96
C SER A 7 -22.14 9.17 -11.17
N ALA A 8 -21.60 8.97 -12.39
CA ALA A 8 -20.73 7.83 -12.69
C ALA A 8 -19.43 7.86 -11.84
N LEU A 9 -18.82 9.04 -11.71
CA LEU A 9 -17.61 9.21 -10.88
C LEU A 9 -17.90 8.91 -9.41
N ASN A 10 -19.01 9.39 -8.86
CA ASN A 10 -19.40 9.13 -7.49
C ASN A 10 -19.71 7.64 -7.25
N ALA A 11 -20.24 6.94 -8.26
CA ALA A 11 -20.43 5.49 -8.20
C ALA A 11 -19.09 4.73 -8.10
N GLU A 12 -18.07 5.15 -8.85
CA GLU A 12 -16.73 4.56 -8.74
C GLU A 12 -16.07 4.88 -7.37
N ARG A 13 -16.21 6.11 -6.87
CA ARG A 13 -15.73 6.50 -5.54
C ARG A 13 -16.34 5.62 -4.43
N LYS A 14 -17.66 5.37 -4.49
CA LYS A 14 -18.34 4.49 -3.52
C LYS A 14 -17.81 3.06 -3.54
N LYS A 15 -17.41 2.56 -4.71
CA LYS A 15 -16.80 1.22 -4.87
C LYS A 15 -15.30 1.19 -4.53
N ARG A 16 -14.72 2.33 -4.15
CA ARG A 16 -13.26 2.50 -4.01
C ARG A 16 -12.52 2.02 -5.28
N ALA A 17 -13.06 2.36 -6.44
CA ALA A 17 -12.49 2.07 -7.74
C ALA A 17 -11.88 3.34 -8.35
N ALA A 18 -10.68 3.20 -8.94
CA ALA A 18 -10.05 4.31 -9.63
C ALA A 18 -10.72 4.60 -10.96
N ALA A 19 -10.78 5.88 -11.30
CA ALA A 19 -11.22 6.37 -12.60
C ALA A 19 -10.46 7.64 -12.98
N VAL A 20 -10.42 7.97 -14.26
CA VAL A 20 -9.85 9.21 -14.77
C VAL A 20 -10.92 9.94 -15.58
N LEU A 21 -11.21 11.17 -15.21
CA LEU A 21 -12.01 12.06 -16.06
C LEU A 21 -11.07 12.70 -17.09
N VAL A 22 -11.29 12.35 -18.34
CA VAL A 22 -10.54 12.88 -19.49
C VAL A 22 -11.32 14.05 -20.05
N THR A 23 -10.68 15.20 -20.16
CA THR A 23 -11.21 16.40 -20.84
C THR A 23 -10.32 16.71 -22.03
N ASP A 24 -10.88 16.67 -23.25
CA ASP A 24 -10.24 17.19 -24.45
C ASP A 24 -10.27 18.73 -24.36
N LEU A 25 -9.10 19.35 -24.35
CA LEU A 25 -8.98 20.80 -24.15
C LEU A 25 -9.27 21.59 -25.40
N ASP A 26 -9.24 20.95 -26.59
CA ASP A 26 -9.52 21.60 -27.86
C ASP A 26 -11.02 21.63 -28.13
N SER A 27 -11.75 20.54 -27.81
CA SER A 27 -13.20 20.42 -28.03
C SER A 27 -14.08 20.69 -26.80
N GLY A 28 -13.50 20.59 -25.60
CA GLY A 28 -14.23 20.61 -24.33
C GLY A 28 -14.97 19.29 -24.01
N GLU A 29 -14.85 18.26 -24.85
CA GLU A 29 -15.48 16.97 -24.60
C GLU A 29 -14.93 16.29 -23.36
N GLN A 30 -15.83 15.67 -22.59
CA GLN A 30 -15.48 14.96 -21.35
C GLN A 30 -15.98 13.53 -21.37
N ARG A 31 -15.13 12.59 -20.91
CA ARG A 31 -15.49 11.18 -20.72
C ARG A 31 -14.83 10.63 -19.46
N LEU A 32 -15.48 9.65 -18.82
CA LEU A 32 -14.92 8.93 -17.67
C LEU A 32 -14.34 7.62 -18.15
N VAL A 33 -13.06 7.39 -17.81
CA VAL A 33 -12.36 6.12 -18.09
C VAL A 33 -12.15 5.40 -16.76
N ARG A 34 -12.76 4.23 -16.60
CA ARG A 34 -12.60 3.36 -15.45
C ARG A 34 -11.30 2.58 -15.55
N ALA A 35 -10.77 2.12 -14.42
CA ALA A 35 -9.54 1.31 -14.39
C ALA A 35 -9.60 0.09 -15.32
N SER A 36 -10.75 -0.58 -15.43
CA SER A 36 -10.97 -1.71 -16.33
C SER A 36 -10.94 -1.37 -17.83
N GLN A 37 -11.20 -0.12 -18.18
CA GLN A 37 -11.27 0.39 -19.55
C GLN A 37 -9.94 0.95 -20.06
N ILE A 38 -8.98 1.21 -19.17
CA ILE A 38 -7.71 1.88 -19.52
C ILE A 38 -6.94 1.10 -20.61
N LYS A 39 -6.96 -0.24 -20.58
CA LYS A 39 -6.19 -1.05 -21.53
C LYS A 39 -6.59 -0.84 -23.00
N THR A 40 -7.85 -0.51 -23.25
CA THR A 40 -8.43 -0.35 -24.58
C THR A 40 -8.61 1.12 -24.99
N ASP A 41 -8.23 2.04 -24.12
CA ASP A 41 -8.38 3.48 -24.38
C ASP A 41 -7.25 4.02 -25.26
N ALA A 42 -7.56 4.98 -26.15
CA ALA A 42 -6.55 5.63 -27.00
C ALA A 42 -5.41 6.29 -26.20
N LEU A 43 -5.71 6.75 -24.97
CA LEU A 43 -4.74 7.38 -24.06
C LEU A 43 -4.16 6.37 -23.03
N ALA A 44 -4.21 5.06 -23.29
CA ALA A 44 -3.90 4.00 -22.32
C ALA A 44 -2.56 4.20 -21.58
N ALA A 45 -1.50 4.61 -22.28
CA ALA A 45 -0.18 4.85 -21.68
C ALA A 45 -0.19 6.03 -20.72
N LYS A 46 -0.76 7.15 -21.13
CA LYS A 46 -0.86 8.40 -20.35
C LYS A 46 -1.78 8.22 -19.13
N LEU A 47 -2.91 7.53 -19.31
CA LEU A 47 -3.85 7.22 -18.24
C LEU A 47 -3.21 6.35 -17.15
N ARG A 48 -2.45 5.31 -17.54
CA ARG A 48 -1.70 4.48 -16.60
C ARG A 48 -0.65 5.28 -15.85
N GLU A 49 0.11 6.10 -16.56
CA GLU A 49 1.15 6.94 -15.95
C GLU A 49 0.54 7.90 -14.91
N GLN A 50 -0.46 8.69 -15.27
CA GLN A 50 -1.07 9.66 -14.37
C GLN A 50 -1.77 9.00 -13.18
N LEU A 51 -2.48 7.89 -13.43
CA LEU A 51 -3.12 7.12 -12.35
C LEU A 51 -2.08 6.56 -11.38
N SER A 52 -0.96 6.09 -11.89
CA SER A 52 0.13 5.55 -11.09
C SER A 52 0.82 6.60 -10.21
N LEU A 53 0.96 7.80 -10.74
CA LEU A 53 1.49 8.95 -9.99
C LEU A 53 0.49 9.49 -8.97
N GLY A 54 -0.81 9.16 -9.14
CA GLY A 54 -1.91 9.75 -8.36
C GLY A 54 -2.05 11.25 -8.62
N LYS A 55 -1.61 11.73 -9.78
CA LYS A 55 -1.58 13.17 -10.10
C LYS A 55 -2.42 13.47 -11.33
N SER A 56 -3.24 14.51 -11.23
CA SER A 56 -3.93 15.10 -12.37
C SER A 56 -2.99 16.02 -13.16
N GLY A 57 -3.18 16.11 -14.47
CA GLY A 57 -2.32 16.94 -15.31
C GLY A 57 -2.72 16.93 -16.77
N THR A 58 -2.10 17.82 -17.54
CA THR A 58 -2.26 17.90 -18.98
C THR A 58 -1.28 16.95 -19.68
N VAL A 59 -1.77 16.29 -20.72
CA VAL A 59 -0.97 15.40 -21.60
C VAL A 59 -1.30 15.72 -23.04
N GLU A 60 -0.34 15.46 -23.94
CA GLU A 60 -0.50 15.55 -25.38
C GLU A 60 -0.47 14.16 -26.01
N GLU A 61 -1.38 13.90 -26.93
CA GLU A 61 -1.42 12.68 -27.74
C GLU A 61 -2.03 12.96 -29.10
N GLY A 62 -1.33 12.58 -30.17
CA GLY A 62 -1.81 12.80 -31.54
C GLY A 62 -2.05 14.27 -31.91
N GLY A 63 -1.27 15.21 -31.37
CA GLY A 63 -1.42 16.66 -31.61
C GLY A 63 -2.62 17.30 -30.89
N LYS A 64 -3.27 16.57 -29.97
CA LYS A 64 -4.39 17.08 -29.14
C LYS A 64 -3.98 17.16 -27.68
N HIS A 65 -4.55 18.09 -26.96
CA HIS A 65 -4.29 18.32 -25.55
C HIS A 65 -5.43 17.79 -24.68
N TYR A 66 -5.11 17.02 -23.67
CA TYR A 66 -6.08 16.44 -22.75
C TYR A 66 -5.74 16.77 -21.30
N PHE A 67 -6.72 17.16 -20.50
CA PHE A 67 -6.56 17.21 -19.05
C PHE A 67 -7.08 15.90 -18.44
N LEU A 68 -6.22 15.22 -17.71
CA LEU A 68 -6.52 13.97 -17.02
C LEU A 68 -6.74 14.27 -15.52
N SER A 69 -8.00 14.25 -15.08
CA SER A 69 -8.34 14.40 -13.67
C SER A 69 -8.41 13.01 -13.03
N VAL A 70 -7.34 12.66 -12.30
CA VAL A 70 -7.20 11.36 -11.65
C VAL A 70 -8.04 11.29 -10.37
N GLN A 71 -8.84 10.25 -10.26
CA GLN A 71 -9.63 9.93 -9.09
C GLN A 71 -9.25 8.52 -8.60
N ALA A 72 -8.31 8.47 -7.68
CA ALA A 72 -7.91 7.23 -7.00
C ALA A 72 -8.46 7.22 -5.56
N PRO A 73 -8.83 6.05 -5.03
CA PRO A 73 -9.18 5.93 -3.63
C PRO A 73 -8.01 6.33 -2.72
N PRO A 74 -8.27 6.93 -1.56
CA PRO A 74 -7.22 7.17 -0.58
C PRO A 74 -6.60 5.85 -0.14
N VAL A 75 -5.28 5.86 0.07
CA VAL A 75 -4.54 4.69 0.55
C VAL A 75 -4.92 4.41 2.00
N ARG A 76 -5.27 3.17 2.29
CA ARG A 76 -5.54 2.70 3.66
C ARG A 76 -4.44 1.75 4.12
N ILE A 77 -4.10 1.83 5.40
CA ILE A 77 -3.27 0.87 6.09
C ILE A 77 -4.14 0.17 7.14
N LEU A 78 -4.36 -1.14 6.96
CA LEU A 78 -4.91 -1.97 8.03
C LEU A 78 -3.74 -2.57 8.81
N VAL A 79 -3.73 -2.32 10.12
CA VAL A 79 -2.73 -2.89 11.02
C VAL A 79 -3.41 -3.91 11.93
N THR A 80 -2.93 -5.14 11.96
CA THR A 80 -3.26 -6.08 13.04
C THR A 80 -2.21 -5.98 14.13
N GLY A 81 -2.66 -5.58 15.33
CA GLY A 81 -1.83 -5.43 16.50
C GLY A 81 -1.67 -4.00 17.01
N ALA A 82 -2.24 -3.76 18.19
CA ALA A 82 -2.12 -2.51 18.95
C ALA A 82 -0.82 -2.53 19.79
N VAL A 83 0.33 -2.56 19.11
CA VAL A 83 1.67 -2.70 19.70
C VAL A 83 2.47 -1.40 19.57
N HIS A 84 3.70 -1.34 20.13
CA HIS A 84 4.53 -0.12 20.07
C HIS A 84 4.87 0.31 18.64
N ILE A 85 5.05 -0.65 17.72
CA ILE A 85 5.31 -0.33 16.31
C ILE A 85 4.11 0.42 15.70
N SER A 86 2.88 -0.05 15.95
CA SER A 86 1.68 0.61 15.42
C SER A 86 1.42 1.98 16.07
N GLN A 87 1.84 2.19 17.33
CA GLN A 87 1.80 3.51 17.97
C GLN A 87 2.69 4.53 17.25
N ALA A 88 3.87 4.11 16.76
CA ALA A 88 4.76 4.96 15.99
C ALA A 88 4.30 5.09 14.52
N LEU A 89 3.80 4.01 13.91
CA LEU A 89 3.40 3.99 12.51
C LEU A 89 2.20 4.92 12.22
N ALA A 90 1.18 4.91 13.09
CA ALA A 90 -0.05 5.64 12.84
C ALA A 90 0.16 7.17 12.64
N PRO A 91 0.88 7.90 13.52
CA PRO A 91 1.14 9.31 13.29
C PRO A 91 2.04 9.58 12.08
N MET A 92 3.04 8.72 11.80
CA MET A 92 3.88 8.84 10.60
C MET A 92 3.09 8.66 9.31
N ALA A 93 2.19 7.69 9.26
CA ALA A 93 1.34 7.44 8.11
C ALA A 93 0.38 8.60 7.82
N LYS A 94 -0.13 9.25 8.87
CA LYS A 94 -0.97 10.44 8.74
C LYS A 94 -0.25 11.61 8.09
N LEU A 95 1.06 11.79 8.33
CA LEU A 95 1.88 12.86 7.73
C LEU A 95 2.02 12.70 6.20
N VAL A 96 1.79 11.50 5.67
CA VAL A 96 1.83 11.20 4.23
C VAL A 96 0.44 10.89 3.67
N ASP A 97 -0.61 11.37 4.36
CA ASP A 97 -2.02 11.27 3.96
C ASP A 97 -2.54 9.82 3.78
N PHE A 98 -2.02 8.86 4.57
CA PHE A 98 -2.54 7.51 4.61
C PHE A 98 -3.54 7.35 5.77
N GLU A 99 -4.68 6.77 5.47
CA GLU A 99 -5.68 6.39 6.47
C GLU A 99 -5.21 5.12 7.21
N VAL A 100 -5.20 5.15 8.54
CA VAL A 100 -4.79 3.99 9.36
C VAL A 100 -5.95 3.50 10.19
N ALA A 101 -6.22 2.20 10.12
CA ALA A 101 -7.07 1.48 11.06
C ALA A 101 -6.24 0.42 11.77
N ILE A 102 -6.38 0.33 13.09
CA ILE A 102 -5.69 -0.66 13.93
C ILE A 102 -6.74 -1.60 14.51
N VAL A 103 -6.54 -2.90 14.33
CA VAL A 103 -7.43 -3.96 14.82
C VAL A 103 -6.66 -4.89 15.75
N ASP A 104 -7.14 -5.07 16.96
CA ASP A 104 -6.55 -5.99 17.93
C ASP A 104 -7.64 -6.43 18.93
N PRO A 105 -7.97 -7.74 19.04
CA PRO A 105 -9.01 -8.21 19.96
C PRO A 105 -8.61 -8.07 21.44
N ARG A 106 -7.33 -7.86 21.71
CA ARG A 106 -6.81 -7.72 23.07
C ARG A 106 -7.05 -6.31 23.60
N THR A 107 -8.14 -6.11 24.31
CA THR A 107 -8.60 -4.80 24.83
C THR A 107 -7.57 -4.08 25.69
N ALA A 108 -6.72 -4.82 26.42
CA ALA A 108 -5.62 -4.24 27.19
C ALA A 108 -4.55 -3.53 26.30
N PHE A 109 -4.40 -3.96 25.06
CA PHE A 109 -3.51 -3.34 24.07
C PHE A 109 -4.25 -2.27 23.26
N ALA A 110 -5.47 -2.58 22.80
CA ALA A 110 -6.30 -1.70 22.00
C ALA A 110 -7.09 -0.71 22.87
N SER A 111 -6.39 0.24 23.50
CA SER A 111 -7.01 1.26 24.34
C SER A 111 -6.86 2.67 23.75
N PRO A 112 -7.90 3.53 23.81
CA PRO A 112 -7.85 4.91 23.31
C PRO A 112 -6.73 5.76 23.91
N VAL A 113 -6.35 5.48 25.16
CA VAL A 113 -5.24 6.17 25.85
C VAL A 113 -3.91 5.92 25.15
N ARG A 114 -3.70 4.69 24.62
CA ARG A 114 -2.49 4.33 23.90
C ARG A 114 -2.50 4.81 22.45
N PHE A 115 -3.66 5.04 21.86
CA PHE A 115 -3.85 5.39 20.45
C PHE A 115 -4.78 6.61 20.28
N PRO A 116 -4.39 7.78 20.79
CA PRO A 116 -5.24 8.97 20.72
C PRO A 116 -5.45 9.40 19.26
N GLY A 117 -6.72 9.56 18.87
CA GLY A 117 -7.09 10.03 17.52
C GLY A 117 -6.81 9.05 16.37
N VAL A 118 -6.57 7.78 16.69
CA VAL A 118 -6.41 6.70 15.71
C VAL A 118 -7.72 5.93 15.59
N ASN A 119 -8.05 5.49 14.37
CA ASN A 119 -9.18 4.60 14.13
C ASN A 119 -8.83 3.20 14.67
N LEU A 120 -9.23 2.94 15.91
CA LEU A 120 -8.87 1.77 16.70
C LEU A 120 -10.08 0.87 16.95
N HIS A 121 -9.95 -0.42 16.66
CA HIS A 121 -11.01 -1.41 16.81
C HIS A 121 -10.54 -2.57 17.69
N ALA A 122 -11.16 -2.68 18.88
CA ALA A 122 -10.90 -3.77 19.82
C ALA A 122 -11.77 -5.00 19.49
N VAL A 123 -11.61 -5.54 18.28
CA VAL A 123 -12.38 -6.67 17.75
C VAL A 123 -11.47 -7.66 17.04
N TRP A 124 -11.97 -8.85 16.74
CA TRP A 124 -11.26 -9.83 15.92
C TRP A 124 -11.19 -9.37 14.46
N PRO A 125 -10.08 -9.68 13.72
CA PRO A 125 -9.92 -9.26 12.34
C PRO A 125 -11.02 -9.71 11.39
N ASP A 126 -11.57 -10.92 11.56
CA ASP A 126 -12.68 -11.44 10.76
C ASP A 126 -13.94 -10.59 10.91
N ALA A 127 -14.28 -10.21 12.14
CA ALA A 127 -15.42 -9.32 12.42
C ALA A 127 -15.22 -7.94 11.78
N TYR A 128 -14.01 -7.36 11.90
CA TYR A 128 -13.68 -6.09 11.25
C TYR A 128 -13.78 -6.18 9.73
N LEU A 129 -13.22 -7.23 9.15
CA LEU A 129 -13.14 -7.41 7.69
C LEU A 129 -14.49 -7.68 7.04
N ALA A 130 -15.46 -8.24 7.79
CA ALA A 130 -16.83 -8.42 7.32
C ALA A 130 -17.52 -7.08 7.01
N GLU A 131 -17.23 -6.04 7.79
CA GLU A 131 -17.81 -4.69 7.62
C GLU A 131 -16.90 -3.78 6.77
N HIS A 132 -15.59 -4.05 6.76
CA HIS A 132 -14.56 -3.22 6.12
C HIS A 132 -13.71 -4.05 5.15
N PRO A 133 -14.25 -4.48 4.00
CA PRO A 133 -13.50 -5.31 3.05
C PRO A 133 -12.25 -4.60 2.55
N LEU A 134 -11.20 -5.39 2.32
CA LEU A 134 -9.95 -4.92 1.75
C LEU A 134 -10.07 -4.74 0.24
N ASP A 135 -9.15 -3.97 -0.32
CA ASP A 135 -9.04 -3.72 -1.75
C ASP A 135 -7.57 -3.50 -2.16
N ARG A 136 -7.34 -3.35 -3.46
CA ARG A 136 -5.99 -3.08 -4.02
C ARG A 136 -5.36 -1.75 -3.60
N TYR A 137 -6.10 -0.84 -2.95
CA TYR A 137 -5.60 0.42 -2.39
C TYR A 137 -5.35 0.31 -0.88
N THR A 138 -5.37 -0.89 -0.37
CA THR A 138 -5.10 -1.19 1.04
C THR A 138 -3.71 -1.84 1.19
N ALA A 139 -2.98 -1.42 2.21
CA ALA A 139 -1.81 -2.11 2.73
C ALA A 139 -2.19 -2.86 4.00
N LEU A 140 -1.75 -4.11 4.13
CA LEU A 140 -1.84 -4.86 5.39
C LEU A 140 -0.49 -4.88 6.09
N VAL A 141 -0.50 -4.60 7.40
CA VAL A 141 0.65 -4.62 8.31
C VAL A 141 0.34 -5.52 9.49
N ALA A 142 0.85 -6.74 9.51
CA ALA A 142 0.59 -7.75 10.54
C ALA A 142 1.71 -7.75 11.59
N LEU A 143 1.39 -7.38 12.85
CA LEU A 143 2.35 -7.08 13.91
C LEU A 143 2.18 -7.90 15.19
N THR A 144 1.20 -8.83 15.27
CA THR A 144 0.91 -9.51 16.54
C THR A 144 1.77 -10.74 16.81
N HIS A 145 2.29 -11.39 15.79
CA HIS A 145 2.87 -12.74 15.81
C HIS A 145 1.88 -13.87 16.19
N ASP A 146 0.63 -13.53 16.52
CA ASP A 146 -0.41 -14.52 16.82
C ASP A 146 -1.07 -14.98 15.51
N PRO A 147 -0.97 -16.27 15.14
CA PRO A 147 -1.60 -16.78 13.94
C PRO A 147 -3.11 -16.57 13.89
N LYS A 148 -3.80 -16.59 15.04
CA LYS A 148 -5.25 -16.39 15.10
C LYS A 148 -5.67 -14.98 14.68
N ILE A 149 -4.78 -14.02 14.85
CA ILE A 149 -5.00 -12.61 14.47
C ILE A 149 -4.42 -12.34 13.09
N ASP A 150 -3.14 -12.66 12.89
CA ASP A 150 -2.42 -12.28 11.68
C ASP A 150 -2.82 -13.11 10.46
N ASP A 151 -2.97 -14.44 10.57
CA ASP A 151 -3.19 -15.30 9.41
C ASP A 151 -4.54 -15.03 8.72
N VAL A 152 -5.58 -14.69 9.48
CA VAL A 152 -6.91 -14.30 8.94
C VAL A 152 -6.80 -13.04 8.09
N ALA A 153 -6.09 -12.03 8.59
CA ALA A 153 -5.91 -10.77 7.89
C ALA A 153 -5.01 -10.93 6.66
N LEU A 154 -3.93 -11.73 6.76
CA LEU A 154 -3.04 -12.04 5.66
C LEU A 154 -3.77 -12.78 4.53
N ALA A 155 -4.59 -13.77 4.86
CA ALA A 155 -5.41 -14.49 3.88
C ALA A 155 -6.39 -13.56 3.16
N ALA A 156 -7.04 -12.66 3.89
CA ALA A 156 -7.93 -11.65 3.31
C ALA A 156 -7.18 -10.68 2.40
N ALA A 157 -5.99 -10.22 2.80
CA ALA A 157 -5.19 -9.29 2.01
C ALA A 157 -4.65 -9.91 0.72
N LEU A 158 -4.27 -11.20 0.74
CA LEU A 158 -3.87 -11.94 -0.45
C LEU A 158 -5.02 -12.04 -1.45
N LYS A 159 -6.22 -12.44 -0.99
CA LYS A 159 -7.44 -12.54 -1.81
C LYS A 159 -7.89 -11.20 -2.39
N ALA A 160 -7.77 -10.12 -1.61
CA ALA A 160 -8.15 -8.77 -2.02
C ALA A 160 -7.10 -8.08 -2.90
N GLU A 161 -5.99 -8.76 -3.21
CA GLU A 161 -4.87 -8.20 -3.98
C GLU A 161 -4.33 -6.88 -3.42
N CYS A 162 -4.28 -6.74 -2.09
CA CYS A 162 -3.71 -5.57 -1.43
C CYS A 162 -2.35 -5.21 -2.05
N PHE A 163 -2.07 -3.92 -2.27
CA PHE A 163 -0.83 -3.50 -2.94
C PHE A 163 0.44 -3.77 -2.13
N TYR A 164 0.29 -3.88 -0.81
CA TYR A 164 1.35 -4.23 0.13
C TYR A 164 0.83 -5.17 1.20
N ILE A 165 1.60 -6.20 1.52
CA ILE A 165 1.31 -7.14 2.60
C ILE A 165 2.61 -7.33 3.36
N GLY A 166 2.68 -6.82 4.58
CA GLY A 166 3.86 -6.93 5.43
C GLY A 166 3.57 -7.70 6.72
N ALA A 167 4.50 -8.52 7.14
CA ALA A 167 4.34 -9.30 8.36
C ALA A 167 5.59 -9.27 9.23
N LEU A 168 5.42 -8.92 10.50
CA LEU A 168 6.48 -8.95 11.50
C LEU A 168 6.87 -10.39 11.81
N GLY A 169 8.14 -10.62 12.13
CA GLY A 169 8.67 -11.90 12.58
C GLY A 169 10.00 -12.28 11.97
N SER A 170 10.68 -13.21 12.64
CA SER A 170 11.92 -13.79 12.15
C SER A 170 11.68 -14.66 10.89
N LYS A 171 12.74 -14.98 10.16
CA LYS A 171 12.70 -15.94 9.04
C LYS A 171 12.03 -17.26 9.43
N ARG A 172 12.30 -17.76 10.65
CA ARG A 172 11.68 -18.99 11.19
C ARG A 172 10.18 -18.84 11.41
N THR A 173 9.75 -17.71 11.96
CA THR A 173 8.31 -17.41 12.17
C THR A 173 7.59 -17.30 10.82
N HIS A 174 8.26 -16.67 9.85
CA HIS A 174 7.71 -16.54 8.51
C HIS A 174 7.54 -17.90 7.80
N ALA A 175 8.54 -18.79 7.87
CA ALA A 175 8.44 -20.12 7.29
C ALA A 175 7.20 -20.89 7.81
N LYS A 176 6.98 -20.90 9.13
CA LYS A 176 5.78 -21.52 9.72
C LYS A 176 4.47 -20.85 9.28
N ARG A 177 4.48 -19.54 9.05
CA ARG A 177 3.34 -18.80 8.52
C ARG A 177 3.03 -19.23 7.08
N LEU A 178 4.05 -19.36 6.24
CA LEU A 178 3.88 -19.84 4.87
C LEU A 178 3.28 -21.23 4.83
N GLU A 179 3.75 -22.17 5.67
CA GLU A 179 3.21 -23.53 5.78
C GLU A 179 1.70 -23.51 6.09
N ARG A 180 1.25 -22.70 7.06
CA ARG A 180 -0.17 -22.60 7.41
C ARG A 180 -1.01 -21.98 6.27
N LEU A 181 -0.50 -20.96 5.61
CA LEU A 181 -1.20 -20.33 4.49
C LEU A 181 -1.24 -21.25 3.25
N MET A 182 -0.20 -22.05 3.01
CA MET A 182 -0.22 -23.09 1.97
C MET A 182 -1.29 -24.15 2.27
N GLN A 183 -1.40 -24.59 3.53
CA GLN A 183 -2.47 -25.51 3.96
C GLN A 183 -3.87 -24.88 3.80
N ALA A 184 -3.97 -23.56 3.89
CA ALA A 184 -5.20 -22.81 3.62
C ALA A 184 -5.48 -22.60 2.12
N GLY A 185 -4.64 -23.14 1.22
CA GLY A 185 -4.86 -23.18 -0.23
C GLY A 185 -4.19 -22.05 -1.03
N PHE A 186 -3.31 -21.25 -0.42
CA PHE A 186 -2.54 -20.24 -1.15
C PHE A 186 -1.32 -20.84 -1.86
N SER A 187 -1.08 -20.42 -3.10
CA SER A 187 0.08 -20.80 -3.89
C SER A 187 1.35 -20.07 -3.43
N GLU A 188 2.52 -20.63 -3.76
CA GLU A 188 3.82 -19.98 -3.51
C GLU A 188 3.91 -18.59 -4.13
N ALA A 189 3.36 -18.40 -5.33
CA ALA A 189 3.34 -17.13 -6.03
C ALA A 189 2.53 -16.05 -5.29
N GLU A 190 1.39 -16.42 -4.69
CA GLU A 190 0.62 -15.52 -3.84
C GLU A 190 1.37 -15.21 -2.55
N LEU A 191 1.97 -16.21 -1.91
CA LEU A 191 2.70 -16.07 -0.66
C LEU A 191 3.98 -15.24 -0.81
N ALA A 192 4.63 -15.26 -1.96
CA ALA A 192 5.78 -14.42 -2.28
C ALA A 192 5.47 -12.90 -2.22
N ARG A 193 4.19 -12.51 -2.21
CA ARG A 193 3.76 -11.13 -2.02
C ARG A 193 3.87 -10.64 -0.57
N ILE A 194 4.08 -11.53 0.38
CA ILE A 194 4.22 -11.18 1.79
C ILE A 194 5.67 -10.73 2.07
N SER A 195 5.84 -9.46 2.38
CA SER A 195 7.12 -8.90 2.82
C SER A 195 7.40 -9.32 4.27
N ALA A 196 8.36 -10.21 4.48
CA ALA A 196 8.81 -10.62 5.81
C ALA A 196 10.32 -10.98 5.79
N PRO A 197 11.11 -10.42 6.71
CA PRO A 197 10.72 -9.45 7.74
C PRO A 197 10.12 -8.16 7.17
N ILE A 198 9.16 -7.56 7.91
CA ILE A 198 8.50 -6.33 7.49
C ILE A 198 9.47 -5.14 7.53
N GLY A 199 9.34 -4.25 6.55
CA GLY A 199 10.14 -3.02 6.42
C GLY A 199 11.37 -3.18 5.53
N LEU A 200 11.94 -2.06 5.11
CA LEU A 200 13.24 -2.03 4.43
C LEU A 200 14.34 -2.43 5.42
N ASP A 201 15.36 -3.12 4.91
CA ASP A 201 16.54 -3.44 5.70
C ASP A 201 17.43 -2.17 5.87
N ILE A 202 17.16 -1.45 6.95
CA ILE A 202 17.89 -0.23 7.35
C ILE A 202 18.62 -0.41 8.68
N GLY A 203 18.72 -1.65 9.19
CA GLY A 203 19.28 -1.92 10.52
C GLY A 203 18.37 -1.47 11.67
N ALA A 204 17.05 -1.38 11.46
CA ALA A 204 16.09 -0.92 12.46
C ALA A 204 16.11 -1.78 13.74
N ALA A 205 16.27 -1.17 14.90
CA ALA A 205 16.35 -1.81 16.21
C ALA A 205 15.17 -1.45 17.13
N THR A 206 14.65 -0.22 17.01
CA THR A 206 13.55 0.26 17.85
C THR A 206 12.18 0.13 17.17
N PRO A 207 11.07 0.08 17.92
CA PRO A 207 9.73 0.07 17.34
C PRO A 207 9.47 1.23 16.36
N ALA A 208 10.00 2.42 16.64
CA ALA A 208 9.86 3.58 15.77
C ALA A 208 10.66 3.44 14.46
N GLU A 209 11.85 2.88 14.51
CA GLU A 209 12.66 2.59 13.31
C GLU A 209 12.02 1.51 12.45
N ILE A 210 11.45 0.47 13.07
CA ILE A 210 10.69 -0.57 12.35
C ILE A 210 9.45 0.05 11.69
N ALA A 211 8.74 0.95 12.37
CA ALA A 211 7.62 1.68 11.80
C ALA A 211 8.04 2.53 10.59
N LEU A 212 9.15 3.25 10.69
CA LEU A 212 9.72 4.03 9.58
C LEU A 212 10.11 3.13 8.40
N ALA A 213 10.83 2.04 8.65
CA ALA A 213 11.22 1.06 7.64
C ALA A 213 10.00 0.44 6.93
N THR A 214 8.95 0.15 7.70
CA THR A 214 7.67 -0.37 7.18
C THR A 214 6.97 0.66 6.29
N LEU A 215 6.86 1.89 6.74
CA LEU A 215 6.22 2.97 5.97
C LEU A 215 7.00 3.27 4.68
N ALA A 216 8.33 3.26 4.74
CA ALA A 216 9.18 3.43 3.56
C ALA A 216 9.00 2.28 2.55
N GLN A 217 8.96 1.02 2.99
CA GLN A 217 8.73 -0.14 2.13
C GLN A 217 7.34 -0.10 1.48
N LEU A 218 6.31 0.23 2.26
CA LEU A 218 4.93 0.40 1.80
C LEU A 218 4.85 1.51 0.74
N THR A 219 5.47 2.67 1.00
CA THR A 219 5.53 3.78 0.04
C THR A 219 6.25 3.37 -1.24
N ALA A 220 7.37 2.63 -1.13
CA ALA A 220 8.08 2.12 -2.28
C ALA A 220 7.23 1.13 -3.10
N ALA A 221 6.48 0.23 -2.45
CA ALA A 221 5.56 -0.70 -3.11
C ALA A 221 4.46 0.06 -3.86
N LEU A 222 3.82 1.06 -3.23
CA LEU A 222 2.81 1.91 -3.84
C LEU A 222 3.34 2.60 -5.11
N ARG A 223 4.56 3.15 -5.06
CA ARG A 223 5.16 3.89 -6.18
C ARG A 223 5.73 2.97 -7.27
N LYS A 224 6.23 1.76 -6.93
CA LYS A 224 6.69 0.76 -7.89
C LYS A 224 5.54 0.09 -8.63
N THR A 225 4.45 -0.25 -7.97
CA THR A 225 3.23 -0.73 -8.64
C THR A 225 2.76 0.29 -9.67
N ALA A 226 2.98 1.55 -9.35
CA ALA A 226 2.80 2.68 -10.23
C ALA A 226 3.78 2.70 -11.43
N ALA A 227 5.04 2.35 -11.25
CA ALA A 227 6.09 2.43 -12.27
C ALA A 227 6.16 1.20 -13.19
N SER A 228 5.82 0.00 -12.73
CA SER A 228 5.77 -1.22 -13.55
C SER A 228 4.68 -1.19 -14.62
N SER A 229 3.82 -0.18 -14.61
CA SER A 229 2.94 0.17 -15.72
C SER A 229 3.64 0.96 -16.84
N LYS A 230 4.87 1.44 -16.64
CA LYS A 230 5.74 1.99 -17.68
C LYS A 230 6.44 0.79 -18.34
N GLY A 231 5.93 0.34 -19.48
CA GLY A 231 6.44 -0.77 -20.27
C GLY A 231 7.97 -0.87 -20.29
N GLY A 232 8.47 -2.11 -20.30
CA GLY A 232 9.88 -2.45 -20.21
C GLY A 232 10.80 -1.66 -21.14
N ALA A 233 11.76 -1.03 -20.53
CA ALA A 233 13.05 -0.73 -21.11
C ALA A 233 14.02 -0.75 -19.93
N GLY A 234 14.88 -1.77 -19.95
CA GLY A 234 15.86 -1.99 -18.92
C GLY A 234 16.85 -0.84 -18.81
N LYS A 235 17.34 -0.68 -17.59
CA LYS A 235 18.76 -0.35 -17.34
C LYS A 235 19.10 -0.91 -15.97
N ASP A 236 19.95 -1.91 -15.99
CA ASP A 236 20.76 -2.32 -14.85
C ASP A 236 21.46 -1.08 -14.30
N ALA A 237 21.07 -0.66 -13.09
CA ALA A 237 21.91 0.23 -12.33
C ALA A 237 22.89 -0.66 -11.54
N PRO A 238 24.21 -0.45 -11.63
CA PRO A 238 25.17 -1.21 -10.84
C PRO A 238 24.91 -0.95 -9.34
N ALA A 239 25.05 -2.02 -8.58
CA ALA A 239 24.97 -1.96 -7.12
C ALA A 239 26.03 -0.95 -6.59
N PRO A 240 25.72 -0.14 -5.58
CA PRO A 240 26.72 0.70 -4.94
C PRO A 240 27.80 -0.17 -4.30
N GLU A 241 29.08 0.15 -4.58
CA GLU A 241 30.23 -0.51 -3.97
C GLU A 241 30.19 -0.34 -2.44
N PRO A 242 30.63 -1.35 -1.68
CA PRO A 242 30.68 -1.25 -0.23
C PRO A 242 31.71 -0.20 0.19
N VAL A 243 31.27 0.78 0.96
CA VAL A 243 32.13 1.76 1.62
C VAL A 243 33.05 1.03 2.58
N ALA A 244 34.35 1.12 2.36
CA ALA A 244 35.39 0.52 3.22
C ALA A 244 35.30 1.13 4.65
N PRO A 245 35.52 0.32 5.71
CA PRO A 245 35.49 0.81 7.07
C PRO A 245 36.65 1.79 7.31
N ALA A 246 36.31 2.95 7.90
CA ALA A 246 37.28 3.96 8.30
C ALA A 246 38.34 3.36 9.22
N SER A 247 39.61 3.50 8.85
CA SER A 247 40.77 3.07 9.61
C SER A 247 40.80 3.75 10.99
N LYS A 248 40.98 2.94 12.03
CA LYS A 248 41.25 3.40 13.39
C LYS A 248 42.48 4.31 13.39
N VAL A 249 42.29 5.56 13.75
CA VAL A 249 43.41 6.47 14.11
C VAL A 249 43.94 6.00 15.45
N ALA A 250 45.19 5.54 15.43
CA ALA A 250 45.94 5.18 16.62
C ALA A 250 46.23 6.43 17.41
N SER A 251 45.79 6.49 18.67
CA SER A 251 46.19 7.47 19.65
C SER A 251 47.57 7.04 20.19
N SER A 252 48.60 7.81 19.84
CA SER A 252 49.90 7.76 20.53
C SER A 252 50.00 8.96 21.43
N GLN A 253 50.38 8.69 22.65
CA GLN A 253 50.85 9.52 23.79
C GLN A 253 49.76 10.06 24.72
#